data_e21df3ffbce8c45380f4b94ce250531c
#
_entry.id   e21df3ffbce8c45380f4b94ce250531c
#
_cell.length_a   1.000
_cell.length_b   1.000
_cell.length_c   1.000
_cell.angle_alpha   90.00
_cell.angle_beta   90.00
_cell.angle_gamma   90.00
#
_symmetry.space_group_name_H-M   'P 1'
#
loop_
_entity.id
_entity.type
_entity.pdbx_description
1 polymer ?
#
loop_
_entity_poly.entity_id
_entity_poly.type
_entity_poly.pdbx_seq_one_letter_code
_entity_poly.pdbx_strand_id
1 'polypeptide(L)'
;MEKTVIALGFFDGVHRGHGALLRKTAERARELGAVPAAFTFDRPPKEVVTGQPVYLINSNRDRQGLMERLYGIERVIFAPFDREMMTMPWEAYLEMLIGTYGAVHFVAGHDHRFGHKNAGNVQLLRQKCAEMGIGCDIIPPVQREGITVSSTYIRTLVEAGDMERAADFLGHRHCLSQTVQHGQRIGRTIGIPTVNLAVPEHVLAPAHGVYVTEVFLPDGRRCAGVTNVGTRPTVSDSDRVSVETYLLGFEGDLYGQELRVEFCRRLRGEQRFDTLEALRREIQRNIQQAEAYFEA
;
A
#
# COMPACT_ATOMS: atom_id res chain seq x y z
N MET A 1 -24.40 -7.21 -18.78
CA MET A 1 -23.40 -6.85 -17.74
C MET A 1 -22.08 -7.49 -18.13
N GLU A 2 -20.99 -6.76 -17.97
CA GLU A 2 -19.65 -7.26 -18.27
C GLU A 2 -19.26 -8.35 -17.24
N LYS A 3 -18.70 -9.47 -17.73
CA LYS A 3 -18.29 -10.59 -16.86
C LYS A 3 -17.01 -10.20 -16.12
N THR A 4 -16.93 -10.53 -14.82
CA THR A 4 -15.74 -10.28 -14.00
C THR A 4 -15.26 -11.56 -13.33
N VAL A 5 -13.94 -11.68 -13.15
CA VAL A 5 -13.32 -12.58 -12.17
C VAL A 5 -12.88 -11.74 -10.98
N ILE A 6 -13.40 -12.05 -9.79
CA ILE A 6 -13.22 -11.19 -8.63
C ILE A 6 -12.32 -11.84 -7.58
N ALA A 7 -11.20 -11.18 -7.28
CA ALA A 7 -10.42 -11.46 -6.08
C ALA A 7 -11.11 -10.86 -4.85
N LEU A 8 -11.29 -11.67 -3.80
CA LEU A 8 -11.92 -11.25 -2.54
C LEU A 8 -10.87 -11.06 -1.44
N GLY A 9 -10.76 -9.87 -0.88
CA GLY A 9 -9.81 -9.58 0.18
C GLY A 9 -9.76 -8.12 0.59
N PHE A 10 -9.09 -7.83 1.71
CA PHE A 10 -8.87 -6.46 2.13
C PHE A 10 -7.64 -5.83 1.43
N PHE A 11 -6.67 -6.62 1.01
CA PHE A 11 -5.49 -6.26 0.22
C PHE A 11 -4.61 -5.16 0.84
N ASP A 12 -4.56 -5.06 2.16
CA ASP A 12 -3.67 -4.12 2.82
C ASP A 12 -2.19 -4.49 2.58
N GLY A 13 -1.44 -3.55 2.00
CA GLY A 13 -0.05 -3.75 1.58
C GLY A 13 0.13 -4.51 0.27
N VAL A 14 -0.92 -5.04 -0.36
CA VAL A 14 -0.86 -5.82 -1.62
C VAL A 14 0.31 -6.80 -1.67
N HIS A 15 0.57 -7.46 -0.53
CA HIS A 15 1.72 -8.33 -0.30
C HIS A 15 1.72 -9.61 -1.15
N ARG A 16 2.81 -10.39 -1.12
CA ARG A 16 2.97 -11.63 -1.94
C ARG A 16 1.79 -12.60 -1.83
N GLY A 17 1.18 -12.73 -0.63
CA GLY A 17 -0.04 -13.53 -0.45
C GLY A 17 -1.20 -12.98 -1.28
N HIS A 18 -1.46 -11.68 -1.22
CA HIS A 18 -2.44 -11.01 -2.07
C HIS A 18 -2.07 -11.13 -3.57
N GLY A 19 -0.78 -11.00 -3.89
CA GLY A 19 -0.29 -11.17 -5.25
C GLY A 19 -0.59 -12.54 -5.84
N ALA A 20 -0.62 -13.60 -5.03
CA ALA A 20 -1.03 -14.92 -5.51
C ALA A 20 -2.51 -14.97 -5.92
N LEU A 21 -3.39 -14.31 -5.15
CA LEU A 21 -4.81 -14.17 -5.50
C LEU A 21 -4.96 -13.36 -6.80
N LEU A 22 -4.32 -12.19 -6.87
CA LEU A 22 -4.46 -11.26 -7.99
C LEU A 22 -3.93 -11.83 -9.30
N ARG A 23 -2.80 -12.56 -9.29
CA ARG A 23 -2.29 -13.30 -10.44
C ARG A 23 -3.28 -14.36 -10.92
N LYS A 24 -3.84 -15.17 -10.00
CA LYS A 24 -4.85 -16.17 -10.34
C LYS A 24 -6.11 -15.51 -10.92
N THR A 25 -6.50 -14.35 -10.40
CA THR A 25 -7.63 -13.56 -10.93
C THR A 25 -7.40 -13.13 -12.36
N ALA A 26 -6.22 -12.55 -12.66
CA ALA A 26 -5.87 -12.14 -14.03
C ALA A 26 -5.75 -13.34 -14.99
N GLU A 27 -5.23 -14.49 -14.52
CA GLU A 27 -5.17 -15.74 -15.28
C GLU A 27 -6.58 -16.22 -15.65
N ARG A 28 -7.48 -16.36 -14.66
CA ARG A 28 -8.86 -16.81 -14.89
C ARG A 28 -9.67 -15.85 -15.74
N ALA A 29 -9.47 -14.53 -15.55
CA ALA A 29 -10.13 -13.52 -16.36
C ALA A 29 -9.77 -13.68 -17.86
N ARG A 30 -8.50 -13.91 -18.16
CA ARG A 30 -8.04 -14.16 -19.54
C ARG A 30 -8.63 -15.44 -20.12
N GLU A 31 -8.67 -16.53 -19.35
CA GLU A 31 -9.26 -17.81 -19.77
C GLU A 31 -10.76 -17.70 -20.07
N LEU A 32 -11.47 -16.89 -19.30
CA LEU A 32 -12.93 -16.75 -19.37
C LEU A 32 -13.39 -15.58 -20.26
N GLY A 33 -12.46 -14.79 -20.82
CA GLY A 33 -12.79 -13.56 -21.56
C GLY A 33 -13.56 -12.57 -20.69
N ALA A 34 -13.13 -12.41 -19.43
CA ALA A 34 -13.74 -11.57 -18.42
C ALA A 34 -12.76 -10.51 -17.92
N VAL A 35 -13.26 -9.49 -17.22
CA VAL A 35 -12.44 -8.43 -16.62
C VAL A 35 -11.86 -8.88 -15.28
N PRO A 36 -10.53 -8.77 -15.06
CA PRO A 36 -9.93 -9.05 -13.77
C PRO A 36 -10.27 -7.93 -12.78
N ALA A 37 -10.92 -8.31 -11.68
CA ALA A 37 -11.39 -7.37 -10.67
C ALA A 37 -10.91 -7.76 -9.25
N ALA A 38 -10.81 -6.77 -8.37
CA ALA A 38 -10.63 -6.97 -6.94
C ALA A 38 -11.77 -6.29 -6.19
N PHE A 39 -12.38 -7.00 -5.25
CA PHE A 39 -13.37 -6.44 -4.33
C PHE A 39 -12.75 -6.29 -2.95
N THR A 40 -12.74 -5.07 -2.47
CA THR A 40 -12.15 -4.68 -1.18
C THR A 40 -13.02 -3.63 -0.50
N PHE A 41 -12.61 -3.17 0.69
CA PHE A 41 -13.31 -2.14 1.44
C PHE A 41 -12.50 -0.84 1.49
N ASP A 42 -13.22 0.28 1.56
CA ASP A 42 -12.67 1.64 1.68
C ASP A 42 -11.94 1.87 3.01
N ARG A 43 -12.38 1.17 4.07
CA ARG A 43 -11.80 1.20 5.42
C ARG A 43 -11.67 -0.21 6.01
N PRO A 44 -10.79 -0.40 7.02
CA PRO A 44 -10.63 -1.71 7.66
C PRO A 44 -11.92 -2.17 8.35
N PRO A 45 -12.49 -3.35 8.03
CA PRO A 45 -13.64 -3.90 8.75
C PRO A 45 -13.44 -3.96 10.26
N LYS A 46 -12.22 -4.28 10.71
CA LYS A 46 -11.87 -4.33 12.13
C LYS A 46 -12.07 -2.97 12.83
N GLU A 47 -11.74 -1.86 12.17
CA GLU A 47 -11.92 -0.52 12.72
C GLU A 47 -13.40 -0.22 12.99
N VAL A 48 -14.27 -0.54 12.01
CA VAL A 48 -15.72 -0.31 12.14
C VAL A 48 -16.35 -1.20 13.23
N VAL A 49 -15.87 -2.45 13.36
CA VAL A 49 -16.40 -3.41 14.36
C VAL A 49 -15.90 -3.08 15.76
N THR A 50 -14.66 -2.65 15.94
CA THR A 50 -14.06 -2.45 17.26
C THR A 50 -14.06 -0.99 17.73
N GLY A 51 -14.28 -0.03 16.82
CA GLY A 51 -14.13 1.40 17.08
C GLY A 51 -12.67 1.84 17.33
N GLN A 52 -11.69 0.94 17.10
CA GLN A 52 -10.27 1.24 17.29
C GLN A 52 -9.61 1.53 15.94
N PRO A 53 -8.80 2.61 15.83
CA PRO A 53 -8.15 2.95 14.57
C PRO A 53 -7.22 1.83 14.12
N VAL A 54 -7.22 1.55 12.81
CA VAL A 54 -6.32 0.59 12.17
C VAL A 54 -5.51 1.32 11.12
N TYR A 55 -4.20 1.40 11.31
CA TYR A 55 -3.30 2.00 10.33
C TYR A 55 -3.00 1.02 9.20
N LEU A 56 -3.25 1.46 7.97
CA LEU A 56 -3.01 0.70 6.75
C LEU A 56 -1.54 0.79 6.32
N ILE A 57 -1.01 -0.25 5.71
CA ILE A 57 0.33 -0.24 5.10
C ILE A 57 0.35 0.73 3.91
N ASN A 58 -0.73 0.76 3.11
CA ASN A 58 -0.86 1.64 1.96
C ASN A 58 -2.24 2.31 1.93
N SER A 59 -2.31 3.53 1.41
CA SER A 59 -3.58 4.21 1.12
C SER A 59 -4.42 3.42 0.10
N ASN A 60 -5.71 3.71 0.01
CA ASN A 60 -6.60 3.11 -1.01
C ASN A 60 -6.06 3.36 -2.42
N ARG A 61 -5.53 4.56 -2.66
CA ARG A 61 -4.91 4.95 -3.92
C ARG A 61 -3.68 4.11 -4.24
N ASP A 62 -2.77 3.93 -3.26
CA ASP A 62 -1.58 3.10 -3.45
C ASP A 62 -1.97 1.63 -3.64
N ARG A 63 -2.95 1.11 -2.90
CA ARG A 63 -3.48 -0.25 -3.08
C ARG A 63 -4.00 -0.46 -4.50
N GLN A 64 -4.80 0.48 -5.02
CA GLN A 64 -5.30 0.42 -6.39
C GLN A 64 -4.15 0.43 -7.39
N GLY A 65 -3.26 1.41 -7.33
CA GLY A 65 -2.14 1.51 -8.26
C GLY A 65 -1.19 0.31 -8.21
N LEU A 66 -1.00 -0.34 -7.04
CA LEU A 66 -0.23 -1.57 -6.91
C LEU A 66 -0.92 -2.76 -7.59
N MET A 67 -2.25 -2.93 -7.41
CA MET A 67 -3.02 -4.00 -8.05
C MET A 67 -3.04 -3.85 -9.58
N GLU A 68 -3.21 -2.63 -10.08
CA GLU A 68 -3.19 -2.32 -11.51
C GLU A 68 -1.81 -2.60 -12.12
N ARG A 69 -0.75 -1.98 -11.58
CA ARG A 69 0.61 -2.04 -12.16
C ARG A 69 1.27 -3.41 -12.05
N LEU A 70 1.10 -4.10 -10.92
CA LEU A 70 1.83 -5.34 -10.65
C LEU A 70 1.08 -6.59 -11.11
N TYR A 71 -0.24 -6.51 -11.22
CA TYR A 71 -1.08 -7.69 -11.46
C TYR A 71 -2.09 -7.52 -12.60
N GLY A 72 -2.18 -6.32 -13.20
CA GLY A 72 -3.11 -6.08 -14.32
C GLY A 72 -4.58 -6.16 -13.91
N ILE A 73 -4.90 -5.81 -12.66
CA ILE A 73 -6.30 -5.73 -12.21
C ILE A 73 -6.92 -4.46 -12.79
N GLU A 74 -7.88 -4.62 -13.68
CA GLU A 74 -8.49 -3.50 -14.41
C GLU A 74 -9.58 -2.79 -13.61
N ARG A 75 -10.22 -3.51 -12.67
CA ARG A 75 -11.29 -2.96 -11.84
C ARG A 75 -11.06 -3.23 -10.36
N VAL A 76 -10.78 -2.19 -9.59
CA VAL A 76 -10.69 -2.26 -8.14
C VAL A 76 -11.93 -1.62 -7.53
N ILE A 77 -12.73 -2.41 -6.81
CA ILE A 77 -13.99 -2.00 -6.20
C ILE A 77 -13.74 -1.76 -4.72
N PHE A 78 -13.77 -0.50 -4.30
CA PHE A 78 -13.73 -0.10 -2.89
C PHE A 78 -15.16 0.07 -2.39
N ALA A 79 -15.74 -0.97 -1.83
CA ALA A 79 -17.07 -0.89 -1.24
C ALA A 79 -17.00 -0.19 0.13
N PRO A 80 -17.98 0.66 0.49
CA PRO A 80 -18.07 1.20 1.82
C PRO A 80 -18.33 0.06 2.82
N PHE A 81 -17.52 0.00 3.90
CA PHE A 81 -17.78 -0.94 4.99
C PHE A 81 -18.59 -0.23 6.07
N ASP A 82 -19.87 -0.13 5.83
CA ASP A 82 -20.88 0.47 6.71
C ASP A 82 -21.69 -0.58 7.48
N ARG A 83 -22.76 -0.12 8.17
CA ARG A 83 -23.64 -0.99 8.94
C ARG A 83 -24.38 -1.99 8.06
N GLU A 84 -24.78 -1.61 6.86
CA GLU A 84 -25.47 -2.47 5.90
C GLU A 84 -24.55 -3.61 5.46
N MET A 85 -23.34 -3.30 5.01
CA MET A 85 -22.33 -4.29 4.64
C MET A 85 -21.93 -5.18 5.81
N MET A 86 -21.76 -4.61 7.02
CA MET A 86 -21.41 -5.37 8.24
C MET A 86 -22.49 -6.39 8.64
N THR A 87 -23.76 -6.10 8.40
CA THR A 87 -24.90 -6.98 8.78
C THR A 87 -25.42 -7.82 7.64
N MET A 88 -24.85 -7.71 6.44
CA MET A 88 -25.28 -8.44 5.24
C MET A 88 -25.08 -9.95 5.42
N PRO A 89 -26.12 -10.80 5.22
CA PRO A 89 -25.96 -12.25 5.19
C PRO A 89 -24.94 -12.68 4.14
N TRP A 90 -24.21 -13.76 4.39
CA TRP A 90 -23.15 -14.19 3.47
C TRP A 90 -23.67 -14.60 2.08
N GLU A 91 -24.90 -15.14 1.99
CA GLU A 91 -25.57 -15.43 0.73
C GLU A 91 -25.86 -14.16 -0.07
N ALA A 92 -26.45 -13.15 0.58
CA ALA A 92 -26.76 -11.87 -0.04
C ALA A 92 -25.50 -11.14 -0.52
N TYR A 93 -24.38 -11.27 0.22
CA TYR A 93 -23.09 -10.75 -0.21
C TYR A 93 -22.63 -11.38 -1.55
N LEU A 94 -22.73 -12.69 -1.71
CA LEU A 94 -22.38 -13.34 -2.97
C LEU A 94 -23.36 -12.99 -4.10
N GLU A 95 -24.65 -12.92 -3.82
CA GLU A 95 -25.68 -12.50 -4.77
C GLU A 95 -25.45 -11.07 -5.25
N MET A 96 -25.06 -10.16 -4.38
CA MET A 96 -24.69 -8.80 -4.71
C MET A 96 -23.46 -8.77 -5.64
N LEU A 97 -22.41 -9.55 -5.35
CA LEU A 97 -21.23 -9.61 -6.20
C LEU A 97 -21.54 -10.13 -7.60
N ILE A 98 -22.42 -11.11 -7.71
CA ILE A 98 -22.86 -11.68 -8.97
C ILE A 98 -23.78 -10.71 -9.71
N GLY A 99 -24.81 -10.22 -9.04
CA GLY A 99 -25.85 -9.39 -9.65
C GLY A 99 -25.39 -7.97 -9.98
N THR A 100 -24.53 -7.36 -9.16
CA THR A 100 -24.07 -5.97 -9.35
C THR A 100 -22.79 -5.86 -10.16
N TYR A 101 -21.85 -6.79 -9.93
CA TYR A 101 -20.51 -6.71 -10.54
C TYR A 101 -20.26 -7.75 -11.62
N GLY A 102 -21.24 -8.62 -11.91
CA GLY A 102 -21.12 -9.61 -12.98
C GLY A 102 -20.12 -10.71 -12.69
N ALA A 103 -19.93 -11.10 -11.43
CA ALA A 103 -18.99 -12.12 -11.05
C ALA A 103 -19.36 -13.48 -11.66
N VAL A 104 -18.42 -14.06 -12.43
CA VAL A 104 -18.52 -15.41 -13.00
C VAL A 104 -17.49 -16.36 -12.41
N HIS A 105 -16.56 -15.84 -11.61
CA HIS A 105 -15.53 -16.62 -10.93
C HIS A 105 -14.99 -15.82 -9.73
N PHE A 106 -14.78 -16.50 -8.60
CA PHE A 106 -14.18 -15.92 -7.40
C PHE A 106 -12.79 -16.50 -7.13
N VAL A 107 -11.89 -15.64 -6.62
CA VAL A 107 -10.58 -16.04 -6.11
C VAL A 107 -10.44 -15.52 -4.69
N ALA A 108 -10.23 -16.42 -3.73
CA ALA A 108 -10.13 -16.06 -2.31
C ALA A 108 -8.94 -16.74 -1.62
N GLY A 109 -8.45 -16.15 -0.54
CA GLY A 109 -7.47 -16.80 0.33
C GLY A 109 -8.08 -17.93 1.16
N HIS A 110 -7.27 -18.89 1.62
CA HIS A 110 -7.69 -20.05 2.39
C HIS A 110 -8.42 -19.70 3.71
N ASP A 111 -8.14 -18.53 4.26
CA ASP A 111 -8.68 -18.01 5.51
C ASP A 111 -9.79 -16.97 5.32
N HIS A 112 -10.25 -16.77 4.08
CA HIS A 112 -11.23 -15.73 3.76
C HIS A 112 -12.55 -15.95 4.50
N ARG A 113 -13.02 -14.89 5.15
CA ARG A 113 -14.31 -14.82 5.86
C ARG A 113 -15.12 -13.63 5.36
N PHE A 114 -16.41 -13.79 5.27
CA PHE A 114 -17.33 -12.76 4.76
C PHE A 114 -18.74 -12.89 5.34
N GLY A 115 -19.57 -11.88 5.09
CA GLY A 115 -20.92 -11.80 5.61
C GLY A 115 -21.01 -11.51 7.11
N HIS A 116 -22.21 -11.37 7.61
CA HIS A 116 -22.48 -11.02 9.01
C HIS A 116 -21.74 -11.94 9.99
N LYS A 117 -20.98 -11.35 10.91
CA LYS A 117 -20.21 -12.06 11.94
C LYS A 117 -19.25 -13.13 11.37
N ASN A 118 -18.74 -12.93 10.14
CA ASN A 118 -17.87 -13.89 9.47
C ASN A 118 -18.50 -15.29 9.27
N ALA A 119 -19.82 -15.37 9.11
CA ALA A 119 -20.53 -16.63 8.92
C ALA A 119 -20.14 -17.35 7.62
N GLY A 120 -19.85 -16.60 6.55
CA GLY A 120 -19.30 -17.11 5.29
C GLY A 120 -17.84 -17.53 5.43
N ASN A 121 -17.47 -18.62 4.77
CA ASN A 121 -16.12 -19.16 4.72
C ASN A 121 -15.84 -19.80 3.36
N VAL A 122 -14.61 -20.27 3.12
CA VAL A 122 -14.19 -20.82 1.82
C VAL A 122 -14.92 -22.11 1.42
N GLN A 123 -15.41 -22.90 2.37
CA GLN A 123 -16.20 -24.09 2.10
C GLN A 123 -17.58 -23.71 1.58
N LEU A 124 -18.27 -22.79 2.28
CA LEU A 124 -19.57 -22.25 1.86
C LEU A 124 -19.45 -21.50 0.52
N LEU A 125 -18.35 -20.77 0.30
CA LEU A 125 -18.08 -20.11 -1.00
C LEU A 125 -18.01 -21.14 -2.14
N ARG A 126 -17.23 -22.22 -1.95
CA ARG A 126 -17.11 -23.29 -2.97
C ARG A 126 -18.46 -23.97 -3.25
N GLN A 127 -19.19 -24.30 -2.17
CA GLN A 127 -20.51 -24.94 -2.30
C GLN A 127 -21.47 -24.04 -3.08
N LYS A 128 -21.60 -22.78 -2.69
CA LYS A 128 -22.51 -21.82 -3.35
C LYS A 128 -22.11 -21.58 -4.81
N CYS A 129 -20.82 -21.47 -5.11
CA CYS A 129 -20.34 -21.34 -6.47
C CYS A 129 -20.72 -22.56 -7.34
N ALA A 130 -20.58 -23.78 -6.81
CA ALA A 130 -20.97 -24.99 -7.49
C ALA A 130 -22.48 -25.04 -7.76
N GLU A 131 -23.31 -24.66 -6.79
CA GLU A 131 -24.78 -24.59 -6.93
C GLU A 131 -25.20 -23.58 -8.01
N MET A 132 -24.44 -22.47 -8.15
CA MET A 132 -24.73 -21.39 -9.10
C MET A 132 -24.04 -21.56 -10.47
N GLY A 133 -23.22 -22.61 -10.65
CA GLY A 133 -22.46 -22.82 -11.87
C GLY A 133 -21.35 -21.79 -12.11
N ILE A 134 -20.80 -21.18 -11.02
CA ILE A 134 -19.70 -20.22 -11.09
C ILE A 134 -18.39 -20.85 -10.61
N GLY A 135 -17.25 -20.37 -11.15
CA GLY A 135 -15.93 -20.86 -10.75
C GLY A 135 -15.47 -20.33 -9.39
N CYS A 136 -14.60 -21.09 -8.72
CA CYS A 136 -13.99 -20.66 -7.44
C CYS A 136 -12.60 -21.27 -7.27
N ASP A 137 -11.59 -20.42 -7.10
CA ASP A 137 -10.23 -20.81 -6.70
C ASP A 137 -9.92 -20.36 -5.28
N ILE A 138 -9.40 -21.27 -4.46
CA ILE A 138 -8.93 -20.95 -3.10
C ILE A 138 -7.42 -21.07 -3.05
N ILE A 139 -6.77 -19.98 -2.74
CA ILE A 139 -5.31 -19.85 -2.75
C ILE A 139 -4.74 -20.23 -1.37
N PRO A 140 -3.78 -21.14 -1.31
CA PRO A 140 -3.12 -21.52 -0.06
C PRO A 140 -2.28 -20.36 0.52
N PRO A 141 -1.87 -20.43 1.81
CA PRO A 141 -1.00 -19.44 2.41
C PRO A 141 0.35 -19.39 1.69
N VAL A 142 0.85 -18.17 1.47
CA VAL A 142 2.19 -17.95 0.93
C VAL A 142 3.16 -17.77 2.08
N GLN A 143 4.29 -18.48 2.03
CA GLN A 143 5.36 -18.35 3.01
C GLN A 143 6.62 -17.76 2.37
N ARG A 144 7.37 -17.04 3.16
CA ARG A 144 8.70 -16.54 2.84
C ARG A 144 9.62 -16.81 4.05
N GLU A 145 10.77 -17.44 3.84
CA GLU A 145 11.69 -17.84 4.92
C GLU A 145 11.02 -18.63 6.07
N GLY A 146 10.04 -19.49 5.76
CA GLY A 146 9.26 -20.24 6.75
C GLY A 146 8.20 -19.42 7.51
N ILE A 147 8.08 -18.11 7.23
CA ILE A 147 7.12 -17.20 7.86
C ILE A 147 5.92 -17.00 6.90
N THR A 148 4.71 -17.13 7.42
CA THR A 148 3.50 -16.83 6.64
C THR A 148 3.43 -15.34 6.36
N VAL A 149 3.32 -14.98 5.07
CA VAL A 149 3.19 -13.59 4.62
C VAL A 149 1.85 -13.02 5.06
N SER A 150 1.88 -11.95 5.85
CA SER A 150 0.68 -11.28 6.36
C SER A 150 0.89 -9.78 6.56
N SER A 151 -0.18 -8.99 6.43
CA SER A 151 -0.14 -7.54 6.69
C SER A 151 0.31 -7.24 8.14
N THR A 152 -0.03 -8.10 9.10
CA THR A 152 0.38 -7.92 10.50
C THR A 152 1.90 -7.97 10.65
N TYR A 153 2.56 -8.97 10.07
CA TYR A 153 4.01 -9.06 10.13
C TYR A 153 4.69 -7.92 9.36
N ILE A 154 4.17 -7.58 8.19
CA ILE A 154 4.74 -6.49 7.37
C ILE A 154 4.64 -5.14 8.11
N ARG A 155 3.55 -4.86 8.85
CA ARG A 155 3.46 -3.65 9.69
C ARG A 155 4.61 -3.56 10.68
N THR A 156 4.97 -4.64 11.36
CA THR A 156 6.10 -4.62 12.31
C THR A 156 7.43 -4.29 11.63
N LEU A 157 7.62 -4.71 10.37
CA LEU A 157 8.82 -4.37 9.60
C LEU A 157 8.85 -2.89 9.20
N VAL A 158 7.71 -2.34 8.75
CA VAL A 158 7.59 -0.92 8.41
C VAL A 158 7.78 -0.04 9.65
N GLU A 159 7.17 -0.40 10.77
CA GLU A 159 7.34 0.28 12.07
C GLU A 159 8.77 0.23 12.59
N ALA A 160 9.52 -0.83 12.30
CA ALA A 160 10.94 -0.94 12.63
C ALA A 160 11.84 -0.20 11.62
N GLY A 161 11.33 0.16 10.45
CA GLY A 161 12.10 0.76 9.36
C GLY A 161 12.93 -0.24 8.56
N ASP A 162 12.66 -1.55 8.69
CA ASP A 162 13.31 -2.62 7.91
C ASP A 162 12.68 -2.73 6.53
N MET A 163 13.00 -1.75 5.66
CA MET A 163 12.38 -1.63 4.34
C MET A 163 12.80 -2.72 3.38
N GLU A 164 14.00 -3.23 3.49
CA GLU A 164 14.52 -4.30 2.62
C GLU A 164 13.74 -5.60 2.89
N ARG A 165 13.58 -5.94 4.16
CA ARG A 165 12.79 -7.11 4.54
C ARG A 165 11.28 -6.90 4.29
N ALA A 166 10.77 -5.70 4.55
CA ALA A 166 9.39 -5.37 4.20
C ALA A 166 9.12 -5.56 2.70
N ALA A 167 10.04 -5.11 1.83
CA ALA A 167 9.94 -5.28 0.38
C ALA A 167 9.98 -6.77 -0.03
N ASP A 168 10.77 -7.61 0.65
CA ASP A 168 10.80 -9.05 0.38
C ASP A 168 9.46 -9.72 0.69
N PHE A 169 8.80 -9.37 1.78
CA PHE A 169 7.47 -9.90 2.13
C PHE A 169 6.33 -9.28 1.33
N LEU A 170 6.41 -7.99 1.02
CA LEU A 170 5.47 -7.31 0.13
C LEU A 170 5.55 -7.86 -1.31
N GLY A 171 6.75 -8.09 -1.83
CA GLY A 171 7.01 -8.38 -3.25
C GLY A 171 7.16 -7.12 -4.11
N HIS A 172 7.18 -5.96 -3.47
CA HIS A 172 7.45 -4.62 -4.00
C HIS A 172 7.94 -3.72 -2.88
N ARG A 173 8.54 -2.58 -3.17
CA ARG A 173 8.94 -1.61 -2.15
C ARG A 173 7.71 -0.98 -1.50
N HIS A 174 7.79 -0.71 -0.19
CA HIS A 174 6.78 0.11 0.47
C HIS A 174 6.73 1.49 -0.18
N CYS A 175 5.54 2.00 -0.49
CA CYS A 175 5.39 3.25 -1.22
C CYS A 175 4.37 4.18 -0.58
N LEU A 176 4.56 5.48 -0.86
CA LEU A 176 3.66 6.57 -0.50
C LEU A 176 3.46 7.45 -1.74
N SER A 177 2.21 7.54 -2.23
CA SER A 177 1.84 8.45 -3.32
C SER A 177 1.05 9.62 -2.76
N GLN A 178 1.60 10.85 -2.91
CA GLN A 178 0.99 12.07 -2.39
C GLN A 178 1.30 13.29 -3.25
N THR A 179 0.45 14.30 -3.12
CA THR A 179 0.69 15.62 -3.72
C THR A 179 1.74 16.39 -2.93
N VAL A 180 2.70 16.98 -3.63
CA VAL A 180 3.75 17.82 -3.04
C VAL A 180 3.15 19.06 -2.41
N GLN A 181 3.43 19.27 -1.14
CA GLN A 181 2.97 20.40 -0.34
C GLN A 181 4.11 21.37 -0.02
N HIS A 182 3.76 22.60 0.36
CA HIS A 182 4.73 23.55 0.88
C HIS A 182 5.23 23.12 2.26
N GLY A 183 6.56 23.07 2.44
CA GLY A 183 7.22 22.83 3.70
C GLY A 183 7.85 24.12 4.28
N GLN A 184 8.64 23.97 5.35
CA GLN A 184 9.36 25.08 6.00
C GLN A 184 10.50 25.67 5.16
N ARG A 185 10.86 25.04 4.02
CA ARG A 185 11.90 25.48 3.07
C ARG A 185 13.31 25.59 3.66
N ILE A 186 13.60 24.98 4.80
CA ILE A 186 14.94 25.00 5.43
C ILE A 186 15.98 24.41 4.49
N GLY A 187 15.68 23.35 3.75
CA GLY A 187 16.58 22.75 2.77
C GLY A 187 17.06 23.74 1.70
N ARG A 188 16.22 24.70 1.29
CA ARG A 188 16.63 25.75 0.32
C ARG A 188 17.73 26.67 0.87
N THR A 189 17.74 26.96 2.17
CA THR A 189 18.74 27.85 2.79
C THR A 189 20.13 27.22 2.83
N ILE A 190 20.20 25.88 2.79
CA ILE A 190 21.46 25.11 2.78
C ILE A 190 21.80 24.54 1.39
N GLY A 191 21.03 24.92 0.34
CA GLY A 191 21.24 24.45 -1.03
C GLY A 191 20.81 23.02 -1.32
N ILE A 192 19.93 22.43 -0.48
CA ILE A 192 19.39 21.07 -0.60
C ILE A 192 17.85 21.14 -0.56
N PRO A 193 17.20 21.57 -1.67
CA PRO A 193 15.74 21.71 -1.70
C PRO A 193 15.06 20.35 -1.59
N THR A 194 14.02 20.24 -0.75
CA THR A 194 13.23 19.02 -0.56
C THR A 194 11.79 19.22 -1.01
N VAL A 195 11.18 18.17 -1.54
CA VAL A 195 9.72 18.05 -1.67
C VAL A 195 9.14 17.52 -0.37
N ASN A 196 7.95 17.97 -0.05
CA ASN A 196 7.27 17.62 1.20
C ASN A 196 5.98 16.87 0.90
N LEU A 197 5.83 15.70 1.48
CA LEU A 197 4.63 14.87 1.40
C LEU A 197 4.07 14.66 2.81
N ALA A 198 2.75 14.70 2.94
CA ALA A 198 2.10 14.31 4.19
C ALA A 198 1.75 12.82 4.15
N VAL A 199 1.97 12.11 5.25
CA VAL A 199 1.44 10.76 5.40
C VAL A 199 -0.09 10.88 5.52
N PRO A 200 -0.88 10.13 4.71
CA PRO A 200 -2.33 10.16 4.82
C PRO A 200 -2.79 9.73 6.21
N GLU A 201 -3.92 10.27 6.65
CA GLU A 201 -4.56 9.83 7.87
C GLU A 201 -4.84 8.31 7.83
N HIS A 202 -4.63 7.61 8.93
CA HIS A 202 -4.76 6.16 9.05
C HIS A 202 -3.84 5.32 8.12
N VAL A 203 -2.78 5.92 7.56
CA VAL A 203 -1.70 5.18 6.88
C VAL A 203 -0.48 5.12 7.79
N LEU A 204 0.12 3.95 7.86
CA LEU A 204 1.31 3.69 8.65
C LEU A 204 2.51 4.44 8.07
N ALA A 205 3.12 5.29 8.88
CA ALA A 205 4.40 5.89 8.53
C ALA A 205 5.54 4.90 8.81
N PRO A 206 6.59 4.86 7.97
CA PRO A 206 7.83 4.17 8.33
C PRO A 206 8.45 4.75 9.61
N ALA A 207 9.29 3.97 10.29
CA ALA A 207 10.05 4.47 11.44
C ALA A 207 10.73 5.80 11.13
N HIS A 208 10.76 6.71 12.09
CA HIS A 208 11.45 7.99 11.91
C HIS A 208 12.93 7.79 11.57
N GLY A 209 13.44 8.56 10.62
CA GLY A 209 14.81 8.47 10.17
C GLY A 209 15.01 8.86 8.71
N VAL A 210 16.19 8.59 8.21
CA VAL A 210 16.62 8.91 6.85
C VAL A 210 16.71 7.63 6.02
N TYR A 211 16.19 7.70 4.80
CA TYR A 211 16.05 6.57 3.88
C TYR A 211 16.63 6.87 2.51
N VAL A 212 17.17 5.86 1.86
CA VAL A 212 17.31 5.82 0.40
C VAL A 212 15.94 5.55 -0.19
N THR A 213 15.53 6.32 -1.17
CA THR A 213 14.23 6.17 -1.84
C THR A 213 14.36 6.27 -3.35
N GLU A 214 13.45 5.65 -4.09
CA GLU A 214 13.23 5.89 -5.51
C GLU A 214 11.94 6.68 -5.68
N VAL A 215 12.00 7.79 -6.41
CA VAL A 215 10.88 8.70 -6.59
C VAL A 215 10.43 8.69 -8.04
N PHE A 216 9.13 8.45 -8.23
CA PHE A 216 8.49 8.44 -9.53
C PHE A 216 7.75 9.76 -9.75
N LEU A 217 8.10 10.44 -10.82
CA LEU A 217 7.50 11.72 -11.21
C LEU A 217 6.29 11.52 -12.12
N PRO A 218 5.38 12.52 -12.24
CA PRO A 218 4.18 12.42 -13.07
C PRO A 218 4.47 12.19 -14.56
N ASP A 219 5.62 12.63 -15.04
CA ASP A 219 6.08 12.46 -16.42
C ASP A 219 6.73 11.10 -16.70
N GLY A 220 6.75 10.20 -15.72
CA GLY A 220 7.32 8.86 -15.81
C GLY A 220 8.83 8.78 -15.51
N ARG A 221 9.51 9.89 -15.30
CA ARG A 221 10.93 9.89 -14.84
C ARG A 221 11.04 9.30 -13.44
N ARG A 222 12.21 8.72 -13.16
CA ARG A 222 12.59 8.19 -11.84
C ARG A 222 13.83 8.93 -11.36
N CYS A 223 13.84 9.28 -10.09
CA CYS A 223 14.97 9.93 -9.43
C CYS A 223 15.35 9.14 -8.18
N ALA A 224 16.64 8.99 -7.93
CA ALA A 224 17.12 8.62 -6.61
C ALA A 224 16.77 9.72 -5.60
N GLY A 225 16.51 9.35 -4.36
CA GLY A 225 16.15 10.30 -3.32
C GLY A 225 16.76 9.98 -1.97
N VAL A 226 16.93 11.00 -1.16
CA VAL A 226 17.19 10.91 0.27
C VAL A 226 15.96 11.47 0.99
N THR A 227 15.30 10.63 1.75
CA THR A 227 14.02 10.94 2.40
C THR A 227 14.18 10.95 3.91
N ASN A 228 13.77 12.02 4.56
CA ASN A 228 13.60 12.10 5.99
C ASN A 228 12.12 11.87 6.35
N VAL A 229 11.87 10.91 7.23
CA VAL A 229 10.58 10.69 7.88
C VAL A 229 10.69 11.18 9.32
N GLY A 230 9.85 12.14 9.70
CA GLY A 230 9.92 12.74 11.04
C GLY A 230 8.65 13.49 11.41
N THR A 231 8.52 13.87 12.67
CA THR A 231 7.40 14.71 13.13
C THR A 231 7.69 16.18 12.88
N ARG A 232 6.66 16.92 12.44
CA ARG A 232 6.69 18.38 12.44
C ARG A 232 6.06 18.88 13.71
N PRO A 233 6.76 19.72 14.50
CA PRO A 233 6.10 20.50 15.52
C PRO A 233 5.16 21.50 14.85
N THR A 234 3.86 21.25 14.96
CA THR A 234 2.82 22.19 14.53
C THR A 234 2.29 22.94 15.76
N VAL A 235 1.84 24.18 15.56
CA VAL A 235 1.21 25.01 16.62
C VAL A 235 -0.14 24.41 17.08
N SER A 236 -0.67 23.42 16.34
CA SER A 236 -1.84 22.62 16.71
C SER A 236 -1.40 21.24 17.20
N ASP A 237 -2.00 20.75 18.27
CA ASP A 237 -1.72 19.54 19.09
C ASP A 237 -1.61 18.18 18.34
N SER A 238 -1.46 18.15 17.03
CA SER A 238 -1.25 16.92 16.26
C SER A 238 0.15 16.89 15.66
N ASP A 239 1.02 16.06 16.22
CA ASP A 239 2.31 15.67 15.65
C ASP A 239 2.10 14.94 14.31
N ARG A 240 2.01 15.69 13.22
CA ARG A 240 1.86 15.09 11.89
C ARG A 240 3.22 14.60 11.39
N VAL A 241 3.27 13.33 10.96
CA VAL A 241 4.45 12.78 10.32
C VAL A 241 4.59 13.40 8.93
N SER A 242 5.78 13.92 8.63
CA SER A 242 6.15 14.44 7.32
C SER A 242 7.20 13.58 6.65
N VAL A 243 7.12 13.50 5.33
CA VAL A 243 8.08 12.85 4.46
C VAL A 243 8.72 13.92 3.59
N GLU A 244 9.97 14.23 3.87
CA GLU A 244 10.74 15.26 3.18
C GLU A 244 11.82 14.61 2.32
N THR A 245 11.73 14.75 0.99
CA THR A 245 12.62 14.06 0.07
C THR A 245 13.45 15.05 -0.74
N TYR A 246 14.76 14.90 -0.69
CA TYR A 246 15.69 15.49 -1.65
C TYR A 246 15.80 14.58 -2.87
N LEU A 247 15.59 15.14 -4.06
CA LEU A 247 15.67 14.41 -5.34
C LEU A 247 17.04 14.63 -5.96
N LEU A 248 17.82 13.58 -6.13
CA LEU A 248 19.18 13.66 -6.68
C LEU A 248 19.12 14.03 -8.16
N GLY A 249 19.90 15.05 -8.52
CA GLY A 249 20.02 15.51 -9.92
C GLY A 249 18.74 16.12 -10.51
N PHE A 250 17.73 16.42 -9.69
CA PHE A 250 16.51 17.03 -10.18
C PHE A 250 16.50 18.55 -9.98
N GLU A 251 16.18 19.25 -11.06
CA GLU A 251 15.90 20.68 -11.06
C GLU A 251 14.49 20.93 -11.59
N GLY A 252 13.70 21.71 -10.88
CA GLY A 252 12.35 22.06 -11.29
C GLY A 252 11.40 22.31 -10.12
N ASP A 253 10.15 22.62 -10.45
CA ASP A 253 9.07 22.83 -9.50
C ASP A 253 8.10 21.64 -9.56
N LEU A 254 7.82 21.05 -8.40
CA LEU A 254 6.94 19.90 -8.23
C LEU A 254 5.74 20.20 -7.32
N TYR A 255 5.56 21.46 -6.89
CA TYR A 255 4.42 21.81 -6.05
C TYR A 255 3.08 21.50 -6.73
N GLY A 256 2.17 20.90 -5.98
CA GLY A 256 0.87 20.48 -6.48
C GLY A 256 0.90 19.25 -7.39
N GLN A 257 2.08 18.75 -7.74
CA GLN A 257 2.23 17.52 -8.51
C GLN A 257 2.21 16.31 -7.59
N GLU A 258 1.77 15.18 -8.12
CA GLU A 258 1.75 13.91 -7.41
C GLU A 258 3.07 13.16 -7.62
N LEU A 259 3.66 12.73 -6.53
CA LEU A 259 4.85 11.88 -6.53
C LEU A 259 4.54 10.55 -5.83
N ARG A 260 5.19 9.47 -6.29
CA ARG A 260 5.27 8.21 -5.57
C ARG A 260 6.69 8.02 -5.07
N VAL A 261 6.85 7.93 -3.76
CA VAL A 261 8.12 7.66 -3.08
C VAL A 261 8.12 6.19 -2.66
N GLU A 262 9.10 5.43 -3.14
CA GLU A 262 9.33 4.04 -2.78
C GLU A 262 10.55 3.94 -1.85
N PHE A 263 10.35 3.35 -0.67
CA PHE A 263 11.39 3.21 0.35
C PHE A 263 12.27 2.01 0.07
N CYS A 264 13.58 2.24 -0.11
CA CYS A 264 14.57 1.22 -0.45
C CYS A 264 15.27 0.67 0.79
N ARG A 265 15.95 1.56 1.54
CA ARG A 265 16.79 1.21 2.71
C ARG A 265 16.77 2.34 3.73
N ARG A 266 16.74 1.99 5.01
CA ARG A 266 16.97 2.94 6.09
C ARG A 266 18.46 3.16 6.29
N LEU A 267 18.90 4.41 6.25
CA LEU A 267 20.28 4.78 6.47
C LEU A 267 20.59 4.97 7.96
N ARG A 268 19.69 5.65 8.69
CA ARG A 268 19.84 5.96 10.13
C ARG A 268 18.54 6.42 10.76
N GLY A 269 18.52 6.51 12.08
CA GLY A 269 17.46 7.21 12.83
C GLY A 269 17.58 8.73 12.74
N GLU A 270 16.63 9.45 13.36
CA GLU A 270 16.70 10.89 13.51
C GLU A 270 17.89 11.30 14.39
N GLN A 271 18.51 12.43 14.05
CA GLN A 271 19.61 13.03 14.79
C GLN A 271 19.39 14.54 14.90
N ARG A 272 19.79 15.12 16.03
CA ARG A 272 19.86 16.55 16.21
C ARG A 272 21.25 17.05 15.88
N PHE A 273 21.31 18.21 15.27
CA PHE A 273 22.58 18.84 14.87
C PHE A 273 22.66 20.23 15.50
N ASP A 274 23.78 20.52 16.12
CA ASP A 274 24.00 21.81 16.81
C ASP A 274 24.23 22.98 15.83
N THR A 275 24.63 22.67 14.58
CA THR A 275 24.89 23.67 13.55
C THR A 275 24.31 23.26 12.19
N LEU A 276 23.94 24.24 11.37
CA LEU A 276 23.52 24.00 9.99
C LEU A 276 24.62 23.34 9.13
N GLU A 277 25.86 23.61 9.45
CA GLU A 277 27.01 23.03 8.76
C GLU A 277 27.18 21.54 9.06
N ALA A 278 26.96 21.12 10.31
CA ALA A 278 26.94 19.72 10.69
C ALA A 278 25.78 18.98 10.01
N LEU A 279 24.57 19.58 9.99
CA LEU A 279 23.42 19.06 9.25
C LEU A 279 23.73 18.88 7.76
N ARG A 280 24.31 19.91 7.11
CA ARG A 280 24.67 19.86 5.68
C ARG A 280 25.66 18.74 5.38
N ARG A 281 26.70 18.58 6.19
CA ARG A 281 27.69 17.48 6.03
C ARG A 281 27.04 16.11 6.12
N GLU A 282 26.13 15.91 7.06
CA GLU A 282 25.46 14.63 7.21
C GLU A 282 24.48 14.35 6.05
N ILE A 283 23.77 15.36 5.54
CA ILE A 283 22.92 15.19 4.35
C ILE A 283 23.79 14.83 3.13
N GLN A 284 24.94 15.47 2.94
CA GLN A 284 25.88 15.12 1.87
C GLN A 284 26.34 13.65 1.95
N ARG A 285 26.63 13.16 3.17
CA ARG A 285 26.96 11.75 3.39
C ARG A 285 25.81 10.82 3.02
N ASN A 286 24.58 11.19 3.40
CA ASN A 286 23.40 10.40 3.06
C ASN A 286 23.13 10.40 1.54
N ILE A 287 23.42 11.51 0.82
CA ILE A 287 23.37 11.58 -0.64
C ILE A 287 24.37 10.61 -1.28
N GLN A 288 25.65 10.62 -0.84
CA GLN A 288 26.65 9.67 -1.33
C GLN A 288 26.26 8.20 -1.09
N GLN A 289 25.64 7.89 0.06
CA GLN A 289 25.11 6.56 0.36
C GLN A 289 23.96 6.18 -0.58
N ALA A 290 23.09 7.13 -0.93
CA ALA A 290 22.00 6.90 -1.89
C ALA A 290 22.54 6.69 -3.31
N GLU A 291 23.51 7.48 -3.75
CA GLU A 291 24.20 7.30 -5.05
C GLU A 291 24.81 5.89 -5.13
N ALA A 292 25.62 5.52 -4.15
CA ALA A 292 26.24 4.19 -4.10
C ALA A 292 25.21 3.03 -4.08
N TYR A 293 24.04 3.24 -3.49
CA TYR A 293 22.97 2.23 -3.48
C TYR A 293 22.42 1.96 -4.89
N PHE A 294 22.31 2.97 -5.75
CA PHE A 294 21.78 2.82 -7.12
C PHE A 294 22.85 2.49 -8.16
N GLU A 295 24.14 2.62 -7.82
CA GLU A 295 25.25 2.22 -8.68
C GLU A 295 25.66 0.76 -8.48
N ALA A 296 25.25 0.12 -7.37
CA ALA A 296 25.54 -1.29 -7.03
C ALA A 296 24.55 -2.25 -7.67
#